data_03c2c58c024722b7ebb3e736c8937b6c
#
_entry.id   03c2c58c024722b7ebb3e736c8937b6c
#
_cell.length_a   1.000
_cell.length_b   1.000
_cell.length_c   1.000
_cell.angle_alpha   90.00
_cell.angle_beta   90.00
_cell.angle_gamma   90.00
#
_symmetry.space_group_name_H-M   'P 1'
#
loop_
_entity.id
_entity.type
_entity.pdbx_description
1 polymer ?
#
loop_
_entity_poly.entity_id
_entity_poly.type
_entity_poly.pdbx_seq_one_letter_code
_entity_poly.pdbx_strand_id
1 'polypeptide(L)'
;NKMDVDHGLTVPLSLMCGQPDTWPCAVIPFEVNVLQYPVPSGQRCFNLGMALRKAIESYAQPLNVQVWGTGGMSHQLQGARAGLINREWDNRFIDRLISDPETLAKMPHLEYVREAGTEAIELVMWLIARGAMGPEPPRVAHRFYHVPASNTAVGHLILEEIVNDDEGTIT
;
A
#
# COMPACT_ATOMS: atom_id res chain seq x y z
N ASN A 1 -0.28 10.74 -24.21
CA ASN A 1 1.04 10.69 -23.57
C ASN A 1 1.37 9.23 -23.30
N LYS A 2 2.59 8.81 -23.63
CA LYS A 2 3.08 7.48 -23.31
C LYS A 2 3.80 7.60 -21.97
N MET A 3 3.33 6.89 -20.96
CA MET A 3 3.96 6.82 -19.64
C MET A 3 4.73 5.52 -19.55
N ASP A 4 5.97 5.57 -19.10
CA ASP A 4 6.76 4.38 -18.85
C ASP A 4 6.27 3.72 -17.55
N VAL A 5 6.22 2.40 -17.54
CA VAL A 5 5.72 1.64 -16.40
C VAL A 5 6.84 1.42 -15.41
N ASP A 6 6.63 1.84 -14.17
CA ASP A 6 7.62 1.73 -13.09
C ASP A 6 7.72 0.31 -12.52
N HIS A 7 8.87 0.03 -11.89
CA HIS A 7 9.12 -1.24 -11.18
C HIS A 7 8.14 -1.50 -10.03
N GLY A 8 7.58 -0.46 -9.41
CA GLY A 8 6.55 -0.59 -8.39
C GLY A 8 5.30 -1.32 -8.88
N LEU A 9 5.03 -1.34 -10.19
CA LEU A 9 3.99 -2.14 -10.81
C LEU A 9 4.52 -3.47 -11.34
N THR A 10 5.63 -3.44 -12.09
CA THR A 10 6.10 -4.63 -12.83
C THR A 10 6.67 -5.71 -11.94
N VAL A 11 7.35 -5.35 -10.84
CA VAL A 11 7.96 -6.33 -9.94
C VAL A 11 6.89 -7.14 -9.20
N PRO A 12 5.89 -6.57 -8.51
CA PRO A 12 4.85 -7.34 -7.87
C PRO A 12 4.08 -8.24 -8.85
N LEU A 13 3.71 -7.71 -10.02
CA LEU A 13 3.01 -8.50 -11.04
C LEU A 13 3.85 -9.67 -11.55
N SER A 14 5.15 -9.44 -11.79
CA SER A 14 6.05 -10.51 -12.24
C SER A 14 6.25 -11.59 -11.18
N LEU A 15 6.32 -11.22 -9.90
CA LEU A 15 6.46 -12.18 -8.80
C LEU A 15 5.20 -13.01 -8.60
N MET A 16 4.02 -12.42 -8.76
CA MET A 16 2.74 -13.11 -8.53
C MET A 16 2.23 -13.87 -9.74
N CYS A 17 2.43 -13.32 -10.93
CA CYS A 17 1.85 -13.84 -12.17
C CYS A 17 2.90 -14.43 -13.13
N GLY A 18 4.18 -14.36 -12.81
CA GLY A 18 5.26 -14.69 -13.74
C GLY A 18 5.41 -13.63 -14.83
N GLN A 19 5.91 -14.07 -15.98
CA GLN A 19 6.07 -13.19 -17.17
C GLN A 19 5.27 -13.77 -18.36
N PRO A 20 3.94 -13.80 -18.27
CA PRO A 20 3.11 -14.28 -19.36
C PRO A 20 3.05 -13.23 -20.49
N ASP A 21 2.70 -13.67 -21.70
CA ASP A 21 2.46 -12.77 -22.83
C ASP A 21 1.31 -11.78 -22.56
N THR A 22 0.36 -12.18 -21.71
CA THR A 22 -0.77 -11.37 -21.28
C THR A 22 -1.01 -11.59 -19.78
N TRP A 23 -1.17 -10.52 -19.03
CA TRP A 23 -1.51 -10.60 -17.60
C TRP A 23 -2.87 -11.30 -17.40
N PRO A 24 -3.02 -12.13 -16.34
CA PRO A 24 -4.26 -12.86 -16.07
C PRO A 24 -5.40 -11.94 -15.59
N CYS A 25 -5.13 -10.67 -15.37
CA CYS A 25 -6.08 -9.68 -14.89
C CYS A 25 -5.89 -8.33 -15.61
N ALA A 26 -6.94 -7.54 -15.67
CA ALA A 26 -6.83 -6.14 -16.07
C ALA A 26 -6.15 -5.33 -14.96
N VAL A 27 -5.26 -4.42 -15.33
CA VAL A 27 -4.48 -3.61 -14.40
C VAL A 27 -4.66 -2.13 -14.72
N ILE A 28 -4.96 -1.34 -13.70
CA ILE A 28 -5.00 0.13 -13.77
C ILE A 28 -3.83 0.66 -12.93
N PRO A 29 -2.75 1.14 -13.55
CA PRO A 29 -1.63 1.72 -12.82
C PRO A 29 -2.02 3.09 -12.26
N PHE A 30 -1.74 3.29 -10.98
CA PHE A 30 -1.83 4.59 -10.29
C PHE A 30 -0.44 5.02 -9.89
N GLU A 31 0.09 6.01 -10.62
CA GLU A 31 1.38 6.59 -10.28
C GLU A 31 1.21 7.72 -9.28
N VAL A 32 1.92 7.63 -8.15
CA VAL A 32 1.91 8.62 -7.09
C VAL A 32 3.29 9.23 -6.96
N ASN A 33 3.40 10.54 -7.15
CA ASN A 33 4.66 11.24 -6.98
C ASN A 33 5.04 11.31 -5.50
N VAL A 34 6.07 10.57 -5.12
CA VAL A 34 6.65 10.56 -3.77
C VAL A 34 8.08 11.09 -3.70
N LEU A 35 8.66 11.48 -4.85
CA LEU A 35 10.04 11.94 -4.97
C LEU A 35 10.17 13.44 -5.13
N GLN A 36 9.26 14.07 -5.87
CA GLN A 36 9.33 15.49 -6.18
C GLN A 36 8.33 16.27 -5.34
N TYR A 37 8.78 17.38 -4.77
CA TYR A 37 7.89 18.27 -4.03
C TYR A 37 6.89 18.98 -4.96
N PRO A 38 5.61 19.11 -4.58
CA PRO A 38 5.01 18.69 -3.30
C PRO A 38 4.60 17.21 -3.29
N VAL A 39 5.06 16.48 -2.26
CA VAL A 39 4.65 15.09 -2.01
C VAL A 39 3.24 15.05 -1.38
N PRO A 40 2.33 14.17 -1.80
CA PRO A 40 1.02 14.05 -1.19
C PRO A 40 1.12 13.56 0.27
N SER A 41 0.34 14.17 1.16
CA SER A 41 0.27 13.71 2.54
C SER A 41 -0.37 12.32 2.66
N GLY A 42 -0.07 11.60 3.75
CA GLY A 42 -0.72 10.32 4.04
C GLY A 42 -2.25 10.43 4.06
N GLN A 43 -2.79 11.54 4.64
CA GLN A 43 -4.23 11.80 4.63
C GLN A 43 -4.80 11.96 3.22
N ARG A 44 -4.06 12.61 2.32
CA ARG A 44 -4.50 12.74 0.91
C ARG A 44 -4.50 11.38 0.21
N CYS A 45 -3.50 10.56 0.47
CA CYS A 45 -3.42 9.20 -0.05
C CYS A 45 -4.56 8.31 0.49
N PHE A 46 -4.83 8.36 1.77
CA PHE A 46 -5.94 7.64 2.38
C PHE A 46 -7.30 8.07 1.80
N ASN A 47 -7.53 9.38 1.65
CA ASN A 47 -8.74 9.92 1.03
C ASN A 47 -8.88 9.51 -0.46
N LEU A 48 -7.76 9.39 -1.19
CA LEU A 48 -7.77 8.85 -2.55
C LEU A 48 -8.25 7.40 -2.56
N GLY A 49 -7.78 6.58 -1.62
CA GLY A 49 -8.27 5.21 -1.43
C GLY A 49 -9.77 5.16 -1.20
N MET A 50 -10.30 6.01 -0.31
CA MET A 50 -11.74 6.12 -0.06
C MET A 50 -12.53 6.52 -1.32
N ALA A 51 -11.98 7.39 -2.16
CA ALA A 51 -12.58 7.78 -3.43
C ALA A 51 -12.57 6.61 -4.44
N LEU A 52 -11.48 5.84 -4.48
CA LEU A 52 -11.39 4.62 -5.30
C LEU A 52 -12.43 3.60 -4.88
N ARG A 53 -12.63 3.37 -3.56
CA ARG A 53 -13.70 2.50 -3.06
C ARG A 53 -15.05 2.91 -3.61
N LYS A 54 -15.43 4.18 -3.47
CA LYS A 54 -16.70 4.70 -3.99
C LYS A 54 -16.86 4.47 -5.50
N ALA A 55 -15.79 4.65 -6.26
CA ALA A 55 -15.80 4.40 -7.69
C ALA A 55 -16.02 2.91 -8.01
N ILE A 56 -15.37 2.01 -7.28
CA ILE A 56 -15.52 0.56 -7.43
C ILE A 56 -16.95 0.13 -7.08
N GLU A 57 -17.49 0.59 -5.95
CA GLU A 57 -18.86 0.28 -5.50
C GLU A 57 -19.95 0.81 -6.46
N SER A 58 -19.67 1.92 -7.15
CA SER A 58 -20.58 2.50 -8.14
C SER A 58 -20.52 1.82 -9.51
N TYR A 59 -19.59 0.91 -9.73
CA TYR A 59 -19.42 0.26 -11.02
C TYR A 59 -20.50 -0.81 -11.22
N ALA A 60 -21.17 -0.75 -12.37
CA ALA A 60 -22.39 -1.54 -12.61
C ALA A 60 -22.14 -3.06 -12.78
N GLN A 61 -20.91 -3.47 -13.05
CA GLN A 61 -20.56 -4.88 -13.24
C GLN A 61 -19.92 -5.45 -11.97
N PRO A 62 -20.24 -6.69 -11.58
CA PRO A 62 -19.57 -7.35 -10.49
C PRO A 62 -18.10 -7.64 -10.86
N LEU A 63 -17.16 -7.05 -10.15
CA LEU A 63 -15.74 -7.24 -10.35
C LEU A 63 -15.10 -7.72 -9.05
N ASN A 64 -14.14 -8.63 -9.18
CA ASN A 64 -13.20 -8.90 -8.10
C ASN A 64 -12.06 -7.90 -8.20
N VAL A 65 -12.04 -6.90 -7.34
CA VAL A 65 -11.06 -5.81 -7.36
C VAL A 65 -10.08 -5.96 -6.22
N GLN A 66 -8.79 -5.87 -6.56
CA GLN A 66 -7.71 -5.79 -5.59
C GLN A 66 -7.02 -4.43 -5.72
N VAL A 67 -6.71 -3.79 -4.61
CA VAL A 67 -5.97 -2.53 -4.59
C VAL A 67 -4.62 -2.79 -3.93
N TRP A 68 -3.54 -2.55 -4.66
CA TRP A 68 -2.18 -2.80 -4.20
C TRP A 68 -1.47 -1.49 -3.88
N GLY A 69 -1.05 -1.33 -2.63
CA GLY A 69 -0.12 -0.28 -2.23
C GLY A 69 1.30 -0.83 -2.28
N THR A 70 2.16 -0.22 -3.08
CA THR A 70 3.56 -0.62 -3.23
C THR A 70 4.49 0.37 -2.53
N GLY A 71 5.76 0.03 -2.41
CA GLY A 71 6.77 0.82 -1.73
C GLY A 71 7.46 0.04 -0.61
N GLY A 72 8.76 0.28 -0.45
CA GLY A 72 9.57 -0.33 0.60
C GLY A 72 9.25 0.22 1.99
N MET A 73 9.56 -0.56 3.01
CA MET A 73 9.49 -0.12 4.40
C MET A 73 10.73 0.72 4.76
N SER A 74 11.25 0.67 5.99
CA SER A 74 12.42 1.48 6.31
C SER A 74 13.58 1.19 5.39
N HIS A 75 14.11 2.23 4.76
CA HIS A 75 15.36 2.20 4.00
C HIS A 75 15.86 3.62 3.72
N GLN A 76 17.16 3.72 3.57
CA GLN A 76 17.83 4.92 3.10
C GLN A 76 19.02 4.52 2.24
N LEU A 77 19.01 4.93 0.97
CA LEU A 77 19.98 4.47 -0.01
C LEU A 77 21.26 5.30 0.03
N GLN A 78 21.18 6.57 0.43
CA GLN A 78 22.29 7.52 0.35
C GLN A 78 22.43 8.37 1.62
N GLY A 79 23.58 9.06 1.74
CA GLY A 79 23.87 9.98 2.83
C GLY A 79 24.38 9.29 4.08
N ALA A 80 24.47 10.07 5.18
CA ALA A 80 25.06 9.62 6.43
C ALA A 80 24.33 8.47 7.11
N ARG A 81 23.08 8.24 6.75
CA ARG A 81 22.25 7.15 7.29
C ARG A 81 21.97 6.05 6.27
N ALA A 82 22.78 5.94 5.21
CA ALA A 82 22.63 4.86 4.23
C ALA A 82 22.62 3.49 4.92
N GLY A 83 21.65 2.65 4.55
CA GLY A 83 21.44 1.36 5.19
C GLY A 83 20.56 1.40 6.46
N LEU A 84 19.91 2.53 6.75
CA LEU A 84 18.97 2.63 7.87
C LEU A 84 17.86 1.59 7.73
N ILE A 85 17.71 0.80 8.78
CA ILE A 85 16.59 -0.13 8.99
C ILE A 85 16.04 0.11 10.38
N ASN A 86 14.72 0.29 10.48
CA ASN A 86 14.02 0.44 11.76
C ASN A 86 12.87 -0.57 11.89
N ARG A 87 13.25 -1.80 12.22
CA ARG A 87 12.32 -2.94 12.35
C ARG A 87 11.17 -2.66 13.31
N GLU A 88 11.42 -1.95 14.39
CA GLU A 88 10.40 -1.64 15.40
C GLU A 88 9.37 -0.67 14.83
N TRP A 89 9.82 0.39 14.18
CA TRP A 89 8.93 1.36 13.54
C TRP A 89 8.12 0.72 12.41
N ASP A 90 8.78 -0.09 11.57
CA ASP A 90 8.13 -0.80 10.47
C ASP A 90 6.97 -1.67 10.94
N ASN A 91 7.20 -2.46 11.99
CA ASN A 91 6.14 -3.32 12.53
C ASN A 91 5.01 -2.49 13.16
N ARG A 92 5.33 -1.40 13.88
CA ARG A 92 4.30 -0.47 14.38
C ARG A 92 3.51 0.17 13.26
N PHE A 93 4.16 0.51 12.13
CA PHE A 93 3.47 1.04 10.96
C PHE A 93 2.44 0.03 10.44
N ILE A 94 2.84 -1.23 10.26
CA ILE A 94 1.94 -2.31 9.82
C ILE A 94 0.78 -2.48 10.82
N ASP A 95 1.07 -2.55 12.12
CA ASP A 95 0.05 -2.69 13.17
C ASP A 95 -0.98 -1.56 13.10
N ARG A 96 -0.52 -0.32 12.96
CA ARG A 96 -1.40 0.86 12.87
C ARG A 96 -2.16 0.92 11.54
N LEU A 97 -1.56 0.48 10.44
CA LEU A 97 -2.26 0.39 9.17
C LEU A 97 -3.48 -0.53 9.25
N ILE A 98 -3.37 -1.60 10.05
CA ILE A 98 -4.48 -2.55 10.29
C ILE A 98 -5.50 -1.93 11.25
N SER A 99 -5.06 -1.45 12.41
CA SER A 99 -5.92 -1.13 13.55
C SER A 99 -6.38 0.33 13.64
N ASP A 100 -5.58 1.28 13.14
CA ASP A 100 -5.84 2.72 13.26
C ASP A 100 -5.30 3.51 12.05
N PRO A 101 -5.79 3.21 10.84
CA PRO A 101 -5.28 3.82 9.61
C PRO A 101 -5.56 5.32 9.52
N GLU A 102 -6.63 5.82 10.16
CA GLU A 102 -6.97 7.25 10.13
C GLU A 102 -5.96 8.10 10.90
N THR A 103 -5.51 7.64 12.06
CA THR A 103 -4.45 8.32 12.80
C THR A 103 -3.10 8.15 12.11
N LEU A 104 -2.83 6.97 11.53
CA LEU A 104 -1.63 6.74 10.75
C LEU A 104 -1.55 7.67 9.54
N ALA A 105 -2.66 7.93 8.87
CA ALA A 105 -2.74 8.84 7.72
C ALA A 105 -2.37 10.29 8.06
N LYS A 106 -2.48 10.69 9.33
CA LYS A 106 -2.09 12.02 9.81
C LYS A 106 -0.60 12.15 10.13
N MET A 107 0.16 11.05 10.03
CA MET A 107 1.60 11.07 10.28
C MET A 107 2.31 12.06 9.34
N PRO A 108 3.11 13.01 9.87
CA PRO A 108 3.82 13.96 9.03
C PRO A 108 4.99 13.29 8.27
N HIS A 109 5.29 13.77 7.07
CA HIS A 109 6.40 13.24 6.26
C HIS A 109 7.74 13.23 7.01
N LEU A 110 7.96 14.21 7.86
CA LEU A 110 9.18 14.30 8.66
C LEU A 110 9.37 13.07 9.56
N GLU A 111 8.30 12.46 10.03
CA GLU A 111 8.36 11.25 10.85
C GLU A 111 8.82 10.05 10.02
N TYR A 112 8.29 9.87 8.81
CA TYR A 112 8.79 8.84 7.89
C TYR A 112 10.29 8.99 7.65
N VAL A 113 10.73 10.20 7.28
CA VAL A 113 12.15 10.49 7.00
C VAL A 113 13.01 10.25 8.24
N ARG A 114 12.57 10.69 9.42
CA ARG A 114 13.32 10.56 10.66
C ARG A 114 13.47 9.11 11.09
N GLU A 115 12.39 8.36 11.09
CA GLU A 115 12.32 7.02 11.67
C GLU A 115 12.64 5.91 10.68
N ALA A 116 12.27 6.08 9.42
CA ALA A 116 12.34 5.01 8.43
C ALA A 116 13.23 5.30 7.22
N GLY A 117 13.69 6.53 7.05
CA GLY A 117 14.55 6.94 5.94
C GLY A 117 13.84 7.72 4.87
N THR A 118 14.63 8.36 4.01
CA THR A 118 14.10 9.27 2.97
C THR A 118 13.22 8.57 1.97
N GLU A 119 13.54 7.35 1.61
CA GLU A 119 12.81 6.56 0.62
C GLU A 119 11.54 5.91 1.20
N ALA A 120 11.47 5.73 2.53
CA ALA A 120 10.28 5.15 3.19
C ALA A 120 9.00 6.00 3.08
N ILE A 121 9.09 7.22 2.53
CA ILE A 121 7.92 8.02 2.18
C ILE A 121 6.98 7.30 1.20
N GLU A 122 7.47 6.31 0.48
CA GLU A 122 6.68 5.44 -0.39
C GLU A 122 5.52 4.75 0.34
N LEU A 123 5.63 4.56 1.65
CA LEU A 123 4.58 3.93 2.47
C LEU A 123 3.25 4.70 2.48
N VAL A 124 3.21 5.95 2.04
CA VAL A 124 1.94 6.67 1.84
C VAL A 124 1.05 5.98 0.80
N MET A 125 1.62 5.21 -0.12
CA MET A 125 0.87 4.42 -1.09
C MET A 125 0.13 3.24 -0.46
N TRP A 126 0.64 2.70 0.66
CA TRP A 126 -0.08 1.66 1.43
C TRP A 126 -1.37 2.22 2.05
N LEU A 127 -1.37 3.51 2.37
CA LEU A 127 -2.57 4.20 2.86
C LEU A 127 -3.66 4.32 1.78
N ILE A 128 -3.29 4.37 0.49
CA ILE A 128 -4.26 4.33 -0.61
C ILE A 128 -4.98 2.97 -0.60
N ALA A 129 -4.22 1.88 -0.56
CA ALA A 129 -4.81 0.53 -0.52
C ALA A 129 -5.70 0.36 0.72
N ARG A 130 -5.24 0.80 1.90
CA ARG A 130 -6.04 0.71 3.13
C ARG A 130 -7.28 1.60 3.10
N GLY A 131 -7.20 2.80 2.52
CA GLY A 131 -8.34 3.71 2.35
C GLY A 131 -9.39 3.18 1.37
N ALA A 132 -9.01 2.30 0.45
CA ALA A 132 -9.92 1.64 -0.47
C ALA A 132 -10.71 0.49 0.18
N MET A 133 -10.37 0.12 1.41
CA MET A 133 -11.12 -0.84 2.22
C MET A 133 -12.21 -0.15 3.04
N GLY A 134 -13.18 -0.92 3.51
CA GLY A 134 -14.22 -0.45 4.41
C GLY A 134 -13.71 0.04 5.76
N PRO A 135 -14.59 0.69 6.54
CA PRO A 135 -14.25 1.20 7.86
C PRO A 135 -14.04 0.07 8.89
N GLU A 136 -14.63 -1.09 8.64
CA GLU A 136 -14.53 -2.21 9.57
C GLU A 136 -13.10 -2.76 9.64
N PRO A 137 -12.70 -3.32 10.80
CA PRO A 137 -11.41 -3.97 10.93
C PRO A 137 -11.27 -5.12 9.92
N PRO A 138 -10.22 -5.10 9.08
CA PRO A 138 -10.03 -6.15 8.08
C PRO A 138 -9.54 -7.46 8.72
N ARG A 139 -9.80 -8.57 8.07
CA ARG A 139 -9.12 -9.83 8.34
C ARG A 139 -7.70 -9.77 7.78
N VAL A 140 -6.72 -10.13 8.59
CA VAL A 140 -5.33 -10.28 8.14
C VAL A 140 -5.17 -11.69 7.56
N ALA A 141 -5.13 -11.80 6.24
CA ALA A 141 -4.92 -13.07 5.55
C ALA A 141 -3.44 -13.45 5.50
N HIS A 142 -2.56 -12.46 5.39
CA HIS A 142 -1.11 -12.67 5.39
C HIS A 142 -0.38 -11.46 5.95
N ARG A 143 0.69 -11.73 6.72
CA ARG A 143 1.63 -10.72 7.21
C ARG A 143 3.04 -11.29 7.18
N PHE A 144 3.96 -10.56 6.58
CA PHE A 144 5.36 -10.92 6.50
C PHE A 144 6.24 -9.67 6.59
N TYR A 145 7.39 -9.81 7.22
CA TYR A 145 8.41 -8.76 7.31
C TYR A 145 9.80 -9.39 7.21
N HIS A 146 10.64 -8.83 6.36
CA HIS A 146 12.01 -9.29 6.16
C HIS A 146 12.95 -8.13 5.84
N VAL A 147 14.21 -8.27 6.23
CA VAL A 147 15.28 -7.34 5.84
C VAL A 147 16.30 -8.11 5.02
N PRO A 148 16.25 -7.98 3.70
CA PRO A 148 17.21 -8.63 2.81
C PRO A 148 18.55 -7.89 2.80
N ALA A 149 19.57 -8.48 2.16
CA ALA A 149 20.89 -7.88 2.02
C ALA A 149 20.91 -6.56 1.20
N SER A 150 19.81 -6.24 0.53
CA SER A 150 19.64 -4.98 -0.25
C SER A 150 19.46 -3.73 0.61
N ASN A 151 19.45 -3.84 1.93
CA ASN A 151 19.22 -2.73 2.87
C ASN A 151 17.88 -1.99 2.66
N THR A 152 16.87 -2.68 2.16
CA THR A 152 15.49 -2.20 2.10
C THR A 152 14.63 -3.18 2.88
N ALA A 153 13.99 -2.73 3.95
CA ALA A 153 13.04 -3.58 4.67
C ALA A 153 11.82 -3.85 3.78
N VAL A 154 11.37 -5.09 3.77
CA VAL A 154 10.26 -5.56 2.94
C VAL A 154 9.12 -6.01 3.85
N GLY A 155 7.94 -5.50 3.60
CA GLY A 155 6.70 -5.95 4.22
C GLY A 155 5.74 -6.49 3.17
N HIS A 156 5.05 -7.59 3.50
CA HIS A 156 3.89 -8.05 2.74
C HIS A 156 2.70 -8.13 3.67
N LEU A 157 1.59 -7.56 3.24
CA LEU A 157 0.35 -7.55 4.00
C LEU A 157 -0.82 -7.81 3.05
N ILE A 158 -1.61 -8.83 3.34
CA ILE A 158 -2.87 -9.10 2.65
C ILE A 158 -3.99 -8.92 3.64
N LEU A 159 -4.85 -7.96 3.34
CA LEU A 159 -6.04 -7.64 4.10
C LEU A 159 -7.27 -7.99 3.29
N GLU A 160 -8.28 -8.53 3.94
CA GLU A 160 -9.56 -8.86 3.34
C GLU A 160 -10.70 -8.24 4.12
N GLU A 161 -11.70 -7.75 3.42
CA GLU A 161 -12.93 -7.29 4.06
C GLU A 161 -13.71 -8.47 4.63
N ILE A 162 -14.27 -8.28 5.82
CA ILE A 162 -15.19 -9.24 6.41
C ILE A 162 -16.55 -8.93 5.81
N VAL A 163 -16.98 -9.75 4.85
CA VAL A 163 -18.35 -9.71 4.34
C VAL A 163 -19.20 -10.47 5.37
N ASN A 164 -20.06 -9.77 6.10
CA ASN A 164 -21.07 -10.43 6.90
C ASN A 164 -22.15 -10.94 5.95
N ASP A 165 -22.19 -12.24 5.70
CA ASP A 165 -23.28 -12.92 4.95
C ASP A 165 -24.61 -12.93 5.74
N ASP A 166 -24.88 -11.91 6.55
CA ASP A 166 -26.13 -11.77 7.31
C ASP A 166 -27.18 -10.95 6.52
N GLU A 167 -27.46 -11.32 5.28
CA GLU A 167 -28.81 -11.12 4.76
C GLU A 167 -29.38 -12.47 4.38
N GLY A 168 -30.14 -12.97 5.35
CA GLY A 168 -30.74 -14.29 5.38
C GLY A 168 -31.41 -14.69 4.08
N THR A 169 -31.13 -15.88 3.65
CA THR A 169 -32.03 -16.72 2.92
C THR A 169 -33.39 -16.77 3.64
N ILE A 170 -34.29 -15.89 3.26
CA ILE A 170 -35.72 -16.11 3.52
C ILE A 170 -36.22 -16.91 2.31
N THR A 171 -36.46 -18.16 2.59
CA THR A 171 -37.13 -19.14 1.73
C THR A 171 -38.44 -18.65 1.14
#